data_a5b1165965304538eb8956bb98d510a7
#
_entry.id   a5b1165965304538eb8956bb98d510a7
#
_cell.length_a   1.000
_cell.length_b   1.000
_cell.length_c   1.000
_cell.angle_alpha   90.00
_cell.angle_beta   90.00
_cell.angle_gamma   90.00
#
_symmetry.space_group_name_H-M   'P 1'
#
loop_
_entity.id
_entity.type
_entity.pdbx_description
1 polymer ?
#
loop_
_entity_poly.entity_id
_entity_poly.type
_entity_poly.pdbx_seq_one_letter_code
_entity_poly.pdbx_strand_id
1 'polypeptide(L)'
;MKKVFSNSEIVHKFNELTQSEARTPTNSMFFNTNGTKLYSYGYHYLLAEFIDNNTVVINDKGYSVSTSKHISLVTGATRNRKQFFWSVTNCENVNRTIKDCLNRLPRATKNKDYYKSTILSTYNSYKEYLIYTKQLTKHKKIKEHREIERIILAFKNNYDNLENTIKEQLKSKAIKDKKDIIKALKDWKNNKINWFKNNTNFDYLRVNGENIETSQNVKIPIIEAKRVLKLIELKNVLGTKIDNRFRVVSFNKFLKVGCHNISIKEINYIKKLI
;
A
#
# COMPACT_ATOMS: atom_id res chain seq x y z
N MET A 1 7.13 -34.22 -29.22
CA MET A 1 7.35 -34.10 -27.76
C MET A 1 6.02 -33.66 -27.12
N LYS A 2 5.64 -34.21 -25.95
CA LYS A 2 4.43 -33.80 -25.23
C LYS A 2 4.56 -32.30 -24.83
N LYS A 3 3.50 -31.49 -25.06
CA LYS A 3 3.49 -30.04 -24.79
C LYS A 3 2.49 -29.64 -23.69
N VAL A 4 1.58 -30.54 -23.29
CA VAL A 4 0.54 -30.27 -22.30
C VAL A 4 0.81 -31.08 -21.03
N PHE A 5 0.87 -30.38 -19.90
CA PHE A 5 1.26 -30.91 -18.61
C PHE A 5 0.39 -30.38 -17.48
N SER A 6 0.34 -31.05 -16.34
CA SER A 6 -0.25 -30.50 -15.11
C SER A 6 0.55 -29.32 -14.56
N ASN A 7 -0.03 -28.57 -13.61
CA ASN A 7 0.66 -27.45 -12.97
C ASN A 7 1.96 -27.87 -12.27
N SER A 8 2.03 -29.06 -11.67
CA SER A 8 3.24 -29.54 -11.03
C SER A 8 4.28 -30.03 -12.04
N GLU A 9 3.84 -30.70 -13.11
CA GLU A 9 4.77 -31.22 -14.13
C GLU A 9 5.41 -30.08 -14.95
N ILE A 10 4.65 -29.04 -15.31
CA ILE A 10 5.17 -27.96 -16.17
C ILE A 10 6.33 -27.21 -15.50
N VAL A 11 6.30 -26.99 -14.18
CA VAL A 11 7.40 -26.33 -13.46
C VAL A 11 8.66 -27.19 -13.40
N HIS A 12 8.51 -28.52 -13.37
CA HIS A 12 9.66 -29.43 -13.51
C HIS A 12 10.22 -29.40 -14.92
N LYS A 13 9.35 -29.42 -15.95
CA LYS A 13 9.79 -29.28 -17.35
C LYS A 13 10.49 -27.95 -17.62
N PHE A 14 10.00 -26.85 -17.03
CA PHE A 14 10.69 -25.59 -17.06
C PHE A 14 12.08 -25.67 -16.40
N ASN A 15 12.18 -26.30 -15.21
CA ASN A 15 13.45 -26.44 -14.52
C ASN A 15 14.48 -27.33 -15.26
N GLU A 16 14.01 -28.33 -16.01
CA GLU A 16 14.87 -29.24 -16.78
C GLU A 16 15.55 -28.54 -17.97
N LEU A 17 14.97 -27.45 -18.51
CA LEU A 17 15.44 -26.74 -19.70
C LEU A 17 15.57 -27.65 -20.94
N THR A 18 14.78 -28.73 -21.01
CA THR A 18 14.90 -29.76 -22.06
C THR A 18 14.00 -29.51 -23.26
N GLN A 19 13.05 -28.55 -23.15
CA GLN A 19 12.14 -28.19 -24.24
C GLN A 19 11.88 -26.68 -24.27
N SER A 20 11.57 -26.17 -25.46
CA SER A 20 11.40 -24.74 -25.72
C SER A 20 10.03 -24.21 -25.33
N GLU A 21 9.03 -25.08 -25.25
CA GLU A 21 7.64 -24.69 -24.99
C GLU A 21 6.86 -25.79 -24.24
N ALA A 22 5.97 -25.38 -23.35
CA ALA A 22 4.95 -26.22 -22.75
C ALA A 22 3.81 -25.36 -22.19
N ARG A 23 2.67 -25.96 -21.94
CA ARG A 23 1.51 -25.30 -21.33
C ARG A 23 0.69 -26.26 -20.46
N THR A 24 -0.10 -25.70 -19.56
CA THR A 24 -1.17 -26.46 -18.90
C THR A 24 -2.41 -26.56 -19.80
N PRO A 25 -3.35 -27.48 -19.55
CA PRO A 25 -4.56 -27.61 -20.37
C PRO A 25 -5.36 -26.30 -20.49
N THR A 26 -5.41 -25.51 -19.42
CA THR A 26 -6.14 -24.22 -19.33
C THR A 26 -5.28 -23.01 -19.65
N ASN A 27 -4.03 -23.19 -20.08
CA ASN A 27 -3.04 -22.12 -20.21
C ASN A 27 -2.83 -21.29 -18.93
N SER A 28 -3.15 -21.86 -17.78
CA SER A 28 -2.91 -21.18 -16.48
C SER A 28 -1.42 -21.01 -16.18
N MET A 29 -0.56 -21.89 -16.68
CA MET A 29 0.88 -21.72 -16.77
C MET A 29 1.39 -22.17 -18.14
N PHE A 30 2.36 -21.47 -18.67
CA PHE A 30 3.03 -21.83 -19.91
C PHE A 30 4.41 -21.20 -20.00
N PHE A 31 5.29 -21.85 -20.77
CA PHE A 31 6.55 -21.25 -21.21
C PHE A 31 6.72 -21.46 -22.70
N ASN A 32 7.38 -20.52 -23.33
CA ASN A 32 7.75 -20.54 -24.73
C ASN A 32 9.04 -19.73 -24.92
N THR A 33 9.49 -19.56 -26.18
CA THR A 33 10.69 -18.75 -26.46
C THR A 33 11.91 -19.28 -25.74
N ASN A 34 12.44 -20.39 -26.20
CA ASN A 34 13.64 -21.04 -25.68
C ASN A 34 13.52 -21.66 -24.27
N GLY A 35 12.31 -21.77 -23.70
CA GLY A 35 12.07 -22.43 -22.42
C GLY A 35 12.58 -21.67 -21.19
N THR A 36 13.06 -20.44 -21.35
CA THR A 36 13.69 -19.68 -20.26
C THR A 36 12.75 -18.81 -19.45
N LYS A 37 11.50 -18.60 -19.92
CA LYS A 37 10.51 -17.74 -19.27
C LYS A 37 9.20 -18.48 -19.03
N LEU A 38 8.80 -18.57 -17.77
CA LEU A 38 7.54 -19.18 -17.34
C LEU A 38 6.54 -18.08 -17.00
N TYR A 39 5.33 -18.21 -17.52
CA TYR A 39 4.24 -17.24 -17.33
C TYR A 39 3.06 -17.87 -16.59
N SER A 40 2.25 -17.02 -15.94
CA SER A 40 1.00 -17.38 -15.29
C SER A 40 -0.14 -16.55 -15.83
N TYR A 41 -1.18 -17.20 -16.39
CA TYR A 41 -2.40 -16.61 -16.98
C TYR A 41 -2.20 -15.63 -18.14
N GLY A 42 -0.98 -15.46 -18.64
CA GLY A 42 -0.68 -14.57 -19.77
C GLY A 42 0.72 -13.99 -19.72
N TYR A 43 1.14 -13.39 -20.82
CA TYR A 43 2.46 -12.77 -20.94
C TYR A 43 2.68 -11.57 -20.02
N HIS A 44 1.60 -10.98 -19.53
CA HIS A 44 1.65 -9.86 -18.59
C HIS A 44 2.14 -10.25 -17.19
N TYR A 45 2.12 -11.56 -16.86
CA TYR A 45 2.60 -12.05 -15.58
C TYR A 45 3.74 -13.06 -15.76
N LEU A 46 4.96 -12.55 -15.91
CA LEU A 46 6.17 -13.35 -15.89
C LEU A 46 6.35 -13.92 -14.47
N LEU A 47 6.26 -15.24 -14.34
CA LEU A 47 6.33 -15.96 -13.07
C LEU A 47 7.78 -16.26 -12.67
N ALA A 48 8.61 -16.68 -13.65
CA ALA A 48 10.02 -16.95 -13.44
C ALA A 48 10.80 -16.82 -14.75
N GLU A 49 12.09 -16.47 -14.61
CA GLU A 49 13.02 -16.35 -15.74
C GLU A 49 14.38 -16.90 -15.35
N PHE A 50 14.94 -17.77 -16.20
CA PHE A 50 16.34 -18.15 -16.10
C PHE A 50 17.25 -17.04 -16.65
N ILE A 51 18.18 -16.56 -15.83
CA ILE A 51 19.23 -15.61 -16.28
C ILE A 51 20.48 -16.34 -16.77
N ASP A 52 20.66 -17.58 -16.37
CA ASP A 52 21.61 -18.55 -16.88
C ASP A 52 21.14 -19.97 -16.50
N ASN A 53 21.86 -21.00 -16.94
CA ASN A 53 21.47 -22.40 -16.72
C ASN A 53 21.36 -22.81 -15.23
N ASN A 54 21.97 -22.06 -14.32
CA ASN A 54 21.99 -22.39 -12.89
C ASN A 54 21.17 -21.44 -12.02
N THR A 55 20.67 -20.33 -12.58
CA THR A 55 20.08 -19.24 -11.82
C THR A 55 18.72 -18.85 -12.36
N VAL A 56 17.73 -18.83 -11.50
CA VAL A 56 16.37 -18.42 -11.80
C VAL A 56 15.97 -17.20 -10.96
N VAL A 57 15.31 -16.25 -11.58
CA VAL A 57 14.64 -15.13 -10.90
C VAL A 57 13.14 -15.44 -10.86
N ILE A 58 12.55 -15.42 -9.68
CA ILE A 58 11.16 -15.77 -9.43
C ILE A 58 10.38 -14.52 -9.01
N ASN A 59 9.23 -14.30 -9.61
CA ASN A 59 8.31 -13.24 -9.20
C ASN A 59 7.60 -13.64 -7.90
N ASP A 60 7.94 -12.96 -6.81
CA ASP A 60 7.38 -13.22 -5.47
C ASP A 60 6.12 -12.38 -5.17
N LYS A 61 5.58 -11.65 -6.15
CA LYS A 61 4.33 -10.89 -6.03
C LYS A 61 3.11 -11.77 -6.30
N GLY A 62 2.45 -12.28 -5.28
CA GLY A 62 1.15 -12.96 -5.42
C GLY A 62 0.01 -11.94 -5.60
N TYR A 63 -0.76 -12.06 -6.71
CA TYR A 63 -1.97 -11.26 -6.93
C TYR A 63 -3.25 -12.00 -6.55
N SER A 64 -3.21 -13.32 -6.49
CA SER A 64 -4.33 -14.19 -6.17
C SER A 64 -3.86 -15.47 -5.50
N VAL A 65 -4.79 -16.24 -4.95
CA VAL A 65 -4.50 -17.59 -4.41
C VAL A 65 -3.85 -18.48 -5.48
N SER A 66 -4.32 -18.41 -6.73
CA SER A 66 -3.78 -19.20 -7.84
C SER A 66 -2.35 -18.80 -8.18
N THR A 67 -2.05 -17.49 -8.31
CA THR A 67 -0.69 -17.03 -8.58
C THR A 67 0.27 -17.37 -7.45
N SER A 68 -0.18 -17.28 -6.19
CA SER A 68 0.61 -17.70 -5.03
C SER A 68 0.93 -19.20 -5.03
N LYS A 69 -0.02 -20.05 -5.45
CA LYS A 69 0.24 -21.50 -5.68
C LYS A 69 1.26 -21.72 -6.80
N HIS A 70 1.17 -20.99 -7.91
CA HIS A 70 2.12 -21.07 -9.01
C HIS A 70 3.55 -20.67 -8.56
N ILE A 71 3.67 -19.59 -7.77
CA ILE A 71 4.95 -19.17 -7.15
C ILE A 71 5.52 -20.30 -6.30
N SER A 72 4.71 -20.91 -5.43
CA SER A 72 5.15 -22.01 -4.56
C SER A 72 5.63 -23.23 -5.37
N LEU A 73 4.91 -23.58 -6.45
CA LEU A 73 5.28 -24.69 -7.32
C LEU A 73 6.64 -24.43 -8.01
N VAL A 74 6.85 -23.26 -8.61
CA VAL A 74 8.10 -22.96 -9.29
C VAL A 74 9.26 -22.84 -8.30
N THR A 75 9.06 -22.21 -7.14
CA THR A 75 10.07 -22.15 -6.07
C THR A 75 10.47 -23.55 -5.61
N GLY A 76 9.50 -24.45 -5.45
CA GLY A 76 9.75 -25.84 -5.09
C GLY A 76 10.53 -26.61 -6.17
N ALA A 77 10.12 -26.49 -7.42
CA ALA A 77 10.72 -27.21 -8.54
C ALA A 77 12.15 -26.76 -8.86
N THR A 78 12.48 -25.49 -8.59
CA THR A 78 13.81 -24.91 -8.90
C THR A 78 14.75 -24.84 -7.69
N ARG A 79 14.51 -25.59 -6.60
CA ARG A 79 15.35 -25.60 -5.39
C ARG A 79 16.81 -26.03 -5.64
N ASN A 80 17.05 -26.82 -6.68
CA ASN A 80 18.38 -27.22 -7.11
C ASN A 80 19.14 -26.13 -7.87
N ARG A 81 18.53 -24.99 -8.10
CA ARG A 81 19.09 -23.81 -8.77
C ARG A 81 19.34 -22.69 -7.78
N LYS A 82 20.20 -21.74 -8.13
CA LYS A 82 20.31 -20.46 -7.43
C LYS A 82 19.03 -19.66 -7.68
N GLN A 83 18.33 -19.28 -6.62
CA GLN A 83 17.08 -18.52 -6.71
C GLN A 83 17.28 -17.08 -6.25
N PHE A 84 16.80 -16.12 -7.03
CA PHE A 84 16.58 -14.75 -6.62
C PHE A 84 15.10 -14.41 -6.78
N PHE A 85 14.60 -13.51 -5.93
CA PHE A 85 13.22 -13.03 -6.00
C PHE A 85 13.17 -11.60 -6.54
N TRP A 86 12.14 -11.27 -7.29
CA TRP A 86 12.01 -9.93 -7.89
C TRP A 86 12.02 -8.79 -6.88
N SER A 87 11.54 -9.04 -5.67
CA SER A 87 11.61 -8.06 -4.58
C SER A 87 13.04 -7.58 -4.30
N VAL A 88 14.05 -8.42 -4.54
CA VAL A 88 15.46 -8.11 -4.29
C VAL A 88 16.29 -7.83 -5.56
N THR A 89 15.70 -7.90 -6.76
CA THR A 89 16.44 -7.58 -8.01
C THR A 89 16.36 -6.12 -8.38
N ASN A 90 15.40 -5.38 -7.82
CA ASN A 90 15.18 -3.97 -8.12
C ASN A 90 15.51 -3.09 -6.91
N CYS A 91 16.40 -2.11 -7.13
CA CYS A 91 16.87 -1.17 -6.10
C CYS A 91 15.74 -0.41 -5.40
N GLU A 92 14.71 0.04 -6.15
CA GLU A 92 13.57 0.77 -5.59
C GLU A 92 12.73 -0.10 -4.65
N ASN A 93 12.49 -1.37 -5.03
CA ASN A 93 11.76 -2.32 -4.20
C ASN A 93 12.51 -2.60 -2.90
N VAL A 94 13.82 -2.82 -2.99
CA VAL A 94 14.69 -3.03 -1.82
C VAL A 94 14.67 -1.81 -0.91
N ASN A 95 14.85 -0.60 -1.46
CA ASN A 95 14.80 0.64 -0.69
C ASN A 95 13.46 0.82 0.02
N ARG A 96 12.34 0.56 -0.68
CA ARG A 96 10.99 0.61 -0.11
C ARG A 96 10.83 -0.40 1.03
N THR A 97 11.22 -1.66 0.84
CA THR A 97 11.12 -2.70 1.88
C THR A 97 11.93 -2.34 3.11
N ILE A 98 13.18 -1.89 2.93
CA ILE A 98 14.04 -1.47 4.04
C ILE A 98 13.42 -0.29 4.79
N LYS A 99 12.94 0.76 4.09
CA LYS A 99 12.29 1.91 4.70
C LYS A 99 11.01 1.54 5.45
N ASP A 100 10.19 0.65 4.89
CA ASP A 100 8.98 0.17 5.56
C ASP A 100 9.31 -0.58 6.85
N CYS A 101 10.32 -1.44 6.84
CA CYS A 101 10.79 -2.12 8.04
C CYS A 101 11.34 -1.14 9.08
N LEU A 102 12.16 -0.17 8.66
CA LEU A 102 12.68 0.88 9.55
C LEU A 102 11.57 1.73 10.18
N ASN A 103 10.54 2.10 9.42
CA ASN A 103 9.40 2.86 9.94
C ASN A 103 8.55 2.08 10.94
N ARG A 104 8.48 0.75 10.81
CA ARG A 104 7.73 -0.13 11.71
C ARG A 104 8.51 -0.51 12.96
N LEU A 105 9.82 -0.63 12.84
CA LEU A 105 10.72 -1.09 13.88
C LEU A 105 10.59 -0.33 15.22
N PRO A 106 10.53 1.03 15.25
CA PRO A 106 10.38 1.78 16.51
C PRO A 106 9.01 1.62 17.19
N ARG A 107 8.01 1.16 16.44
CA ARG A 107 6.63 0.97 16.94
C ARG A 107 6.36 -0.48 17.35
N ALA A 108 7.25 -1.39 16.97
CA ALA A 108 7.09 -2.81 17.22
C ALA A 108 7.37 -3.13 18.69
N THR A 109 6.46 -3.83 19.36
CA THR A 109 6.64 -4.34 20.72
C THR A 109 7.20 -5.76 20.73
N LYS A 110 6.72 -6.63 19.81
CA LYS A 110 7.07 -8.07 19.80
C LYS A 110 7.92 -8.51 18.61
N ASN A 111 7.94 -7.77 17.50
CA ASN A 111 8.52 -8.22 16.22
C ASN A 111 9.78 -7.42 15.81
N LYS A 112 10.50 -6.82 16.75
CA LYS A 112 11.71 -6.02 16.43
C LYS A 112 12.76 -6.84 15.69
N ASP A 113 13.03 -8.05 16.15
CA ASP A 113 14.06 -8.92 15.55
C ASP A 113 13.66 -9.39 14.15
N TYR A 114 12.38 -9.59 13.88
CA TYR A 114 11.87 -9.85 12.53
C TYR A 114 12.19 -8.68 11.59
N TYR A 115 11.91 -7.43 11.98
CA TYR A 115 12.21 -6.28 11.12
C TYR A 115 13.71 -6.08 10.93
N LYS A 116 14.52 -6.29 12.00
CA LYS A 116 15.98 -6.25 11.91
C LYS A 116 16.53 -7.29 10.93
N SER A 117 16.10 -8.53 11.08
CA SER A 117 16.53 -9.63 10.20
C SER A 117 16.07 -9.41 8.76
N THR A 118 14.85 -8.89 8.56
CA THR A 118 14.33 -8.57 7.22
C THR A 118 15.15 -7.48 6.53
N ILE A 119 15.54 -6.42 7.24
CA ILE A 119 16.40 -5.36 6.69
C ILE A 119 17.72 -5.95 6.20
N LEU A 120 18.39 -6.74 7.04
CA LEU A 120 19.70 -7.31 6.72
C LEU A 120 19.61 -8.38 5.62
N SER A 121 18.62 -9.28 5.69
CA SER A 121 18.45 -10.33 4.68
C SER A 121 18.09 -9.74 3.31
N THR A 122 17.19 -8.75 3.26
CA THR A 122 16.82 -8.06 2.01
C THR A 122 18.05 -7.39 1.36
N TYR A 123 18.85 -6.69 2.16
CA TYR A 123 20.08 -6.06 1.67
C TYR A 123 21.10 -7.10 1.19
N ASN A 124 21.34 -8.16 1.97
CA ASN A 124 22.31 -9.18 1.63
C ASN A 124 21.91 -9.91 0.33
N SER A 125 20.65 -10.27 0.17
CA SER A 125 20.13 -10.89 -1.06
C SER A 125 20.25 -9.96 -2.28
N TYR A 126 19.95 -8.68 -2.11
CA TYR A 126 20.15 -7.67 -3.16
C TYR A 126 21.61 -7.54 -3.55
N LYS A 127 22.51 -7.41 -2.59
CA LYS A 127 23.96 -7.32 -2.85
C LYS A 127 24.49 -8.57 -3.54
N GLU A 128 24.06 -9.75 -3.08
CA GLU A 128 24.41 -11.02 -3.71
C GLU A 128 23.95 -11.07 -5.17
N TYR A 129 22.71 -10.65 -5.46
CA TYR A 129 22.19 -10.53 -6.84
C TYR A 129 23.05 -9.60 -7.70
N LEU A 130 23.42 -8.41 -7.19
CA LEU A 130 24.26 -7.46 -7.94
C LEU A 130 25.67 -7.98 -8.21
N ILE A 131 26.26 -8.70 -7.26
CA ILE A 131 27.58 -9.35 -7.43
C ILE A 131 27.48 -10.44 -8.50
N TYR A 132 26.48 -11.31 -8.34
CA TYR A 132 26.26 -12.42 -9.26
C TYR A 132 26.04 -11.96 -10.70
N THR A 133 25.21 -10.96 -10.90
CA THR A 133 24.90 -10.39 -12.22
C THR A 133 25.95 -9.39 -12.73
N LYS A 134 27.05 -9.18 -11.99
CA LYS A 134 28.12 -8.19 -12.30
C LYS A 134 27.61 -6.75 -12.44
N GLN A 135 26.48 -6.42 -11.78
CA GLN A 135 25.84 -5.09 -11.86
C GLN A 135 26.27 -4.13 -10.74
N LEU A 136 27.04 -4.59 -9.75
CA LEU A 136 27.37 -3.82 -8.55
C LEU A 136 28.00 -2.46 -8.87
N THR A 137 28.95 -2.41 -9.81
CA THR A 137 29.62 -1.15 -10.20
C THR A 137 28.68 -0.13 -10.82
N LYS A 138 27.73 -0.61 -11.66
CA LYS A 138 26.68 0.22 -12.26
C LYS A 138 25.75 0.77 -11.18
N HIS A 139 25.32 -0.07 -10.23
CA HIS A 139 24.40 0.31 -9.16
C HIS A 139 25.02 1.29 -8.15
N LYS A 140 26.32 1.29 -7.90
CA LYS A 140 27.00 2.30 -7.05
C LYS A 140 26.76 3.75 -7.50
N LYS A 141 26.43 3.97 -8.77
CA LYS A 141 26.09 5.29 -9.32
C LYS A 141 24.65 5.70 -9.08
N ILE A 142 23.76 4.76 -8.71
CA ILE A 142 22.32 4.99 -8.47
C ILE A 142 22.13 5.62 -7.10
N LYS A 143 21.31 6.67 -7.04
CA LYS A 143 21.02 7.42 -5.78
C LYS A 143 20.41 6.53 -4.71
N GLU A 144 19.43 5.71 -5.09
CA GLU A 144 18.72 4.78 -4.21
C GLU A 144 19.66 3.71 -3.64
N HIS A 145 20.60 3.19 -4.43
CA HIS A 145 21.60 2.24 -3.94
C HIS A 145 22.50 2.89 -2.89
N ARG A 146 22.98 4.11 -3.13
CA ARG A 146 23.81 4.84 -2.15
C ARG A 146 23.05 5.15 -0.86
N GLU A 147 21.75 5.41 -0.94
CA GLU A 147 20.88 5.59 0.22
C GLU A 147 20.77 4.29 1.03
N ILE A 148 20.53 3.15 0.37
CA ILE A 148 20.51 1.83 1.02
C ILE A 148 21.83 1.56 1.74
N GLU A 149 22.97 1.77 1.09
CA GLU A 149 24.30 1.55 1.70
C GLU A 149 24.50 2.40 2.96
N ARG A 150 24.10 3.69 2.94
CA ARG A 150 24.15 4.56 4.12
C ARG A 150 23.28 4.05 5.26
N ILE A 151 22.05 3.66 4.94
CA ILE A 151 21.09 3.12 5.91
C ILE A 151 21.67 1.86 6.57
N ILE A 152 22.19 0.93 5.78
CA ILE A 152 22.74 -0.32 6.29
C ILE A 152 24.00 -0.08 7.12
N LEU A 153 24.85 0.84 6.71
CA LEU A 153 26.04 1.21 7.48
C LEU A 153 25.64 1.79 8.86
N ALA A 154 24.72 2.74 8.88
CA ALA A 154 24.19 3.30 10.12
C ALA A 154 23.52 2.24 11.00
N PHE A 155 22.76 1.34 10.38
CA PHE A 155 22.07 0.24 11.06
C PHE A 155 23.05 -0.74 11.74
N LYS A 156 24.16 -1.07 11.07
CA LYS A 156 25.18 -1.98 11.61
C LYS A 156 26.03 -1.34 12.70
N ASN A 157 26.36 -0.05 12.55
CA ASN A 157 27.29 0.65 13.46
C ASN A 157 26.59 1.13 14.74
N ASN A 158 25.35 1.58 14.68
CA ASN A 158 24.65 2.11 15.85
C ASN A 158 23.13 2.08 15.69
N TYR A 159 22.56 0.90 15.92
CA TYR A 159 21.13 0.66 15.78
C TYR A 159 20.28 1.58 16.70
N ASP A 160 20.69 1.77 17.97
CA ASP A 160 19.89 2.52 18.94
C ASP A 160 19.78 4.01 18.58
N ASN A 161 20.86 4.61 18.09
CA ASN A 161 20.82 5.97 17.57
C ASN A 161 19.94 6.09 16.32
N LEU A 162 20.02 5.13 15.42
CA LEU A 162 19.17 5.11 14.23
C LEU A 162 17.69 4.98 14.62
N GLU A 163 17.35 4.11 15.58
CA GLU A 163 15.98 3.95 16.08
C GLU A 163 15.46 5.27 16.67
N ASN A 164 16.25 5.97 17.48
CA ASN A 164 15.88 7.25 18.06
C ASN A 164 15.69 8.34 17.00
N THR A 165 16.59 8.45 16.04
CA THR A 165 16.48 9.39 14.91
C THR A 165 15.20 9.15 14.11
N ILE A 166 14.85 7.89 13.81
CA ILE A 166 13.63 7.54 13.11
C ILE A 166 12.38 7.91 13.95
N LYS A 167 12.40 7.64 15.27
CA LYS A 167 11.29 8.05 16.15
C LYS A 167 11.05 9.55 16.13
N GLU A 168 12.11 10.36 16.17
CA GLU A 168 12.02 11.82 16.09
C GLU A 168 11.49 12.30 14.74
N GLN A 169 11.97 11.73 13.63
CA GLN A 169 11.47 12.03 12.30
C GLN A 169 9.99 11.70 12.15
N LEU A 170 9.55 10.55 12.68
CA LEU A 170 8.13 10.15 12.65
C LEU A 170 7.26 11.09 13.49
N LYS A 171 7.73 11.53 14.67
CA LYS A 171 7.04 12.53 15.50
C LYS A 171 6.92 13.87 14.76
N SER A 172 8.01 14.36 14.20
CA SER A 172 8.06 15.63 13.46
C SER A 172 7.12 15.60 12.25
N LYS A 173 7.13 14.48 11.50
CA LYS A 173 6.21 14.28 10.37
C LYS A 173 4.75 14.29 10.83
N ALA A 174 4.42 13.58 11.90
CA ALA A 174 3.04 13.53 12.42
C ALA A 174 2.55 14.92 12.88
N ILE A 175 3.44 15.75 13.45
CA ILE A 175 3.12 17.13 13.83
C ILE A 175 2.87 17.99 12.58
N LYS A 176 3.74 17.85 11.56
CA LYS A 176 3.58 18.56 10.28
C LYS A 176 2.26 18.17 9.60
N ASP A 177 2.00 16.87 9.46
CA ASP A 177 0.77 16.36 8.84
C ASP A 177 -0.50 16.90 9.56
N LYS A 178 -0.48 16.96 10.90
CA LYS A 178 -1.57 17.58 11.67
C LYS A 178 -1.75 19.06 11.36
N LYS A 179 -0.65 19.85 11.29
CA LYS A 179 -0.71 21.28 10.94
C LYS A 179 -1.25 21.48 9.53
N ASP A 180 -0.82 20.66 8.57
CA ASP A 180 -1.26 20.73 7.18
C ASP A 180 -2.78 20.41 7.05
N ILE A 181 -3.27 19.42 7.79
CA ILE A 181 -4.71 19.07 7.84
C ILE A 181 -5.52 20.23 8.44
N ILE A 182 -5.05 20.82 9.56
CA ILE A 182 -5.74 21.98 10.20
C ILE A 182 -5.80 23.17 9.24
N LYS A 183 -4.70 23.46 8.55
CA LYS A 183 -4.64 24.53 7.54
C LYS A 183 -5.61 24.24 6.40
N ALA A 184 -5.58 23.03 5.84
CA ALA A 184 -6.46 22.62 4.74
C ALA A 184 -7.95 22.71 5.15
N LEU A 185 -8.30 22.29 6.37
CA LEU A 185 -9.66 22.41 6.91
C LEU A 185 -10.09 23.90 7.01
N LYS A 186 -9.19 24.76 7.52
CA LYS A 186 -9.46 26.21 7.59
C LYS A 186 -9.67 26.82 6.21
N ASP A 187 -8.82 26.48 5.25
CA ASP A 187 -8.91 26.96 3.88
C ASP A 187 -10.20 26.45 3.19
N TRP A 188 -10.60 25.20 3.45
CA TRP A 188 -11.84 24.63 2.96
C TRP A 188 -13.08 25.32 3.59
N LYS A 189 -13.10 25.53 4.91
CA LYS A 189 -14.19 26.25 5.59
C LYS A 189 -14.35 27.69 5.09
N ASN A 190 -13.27 28.30 4.63
CA ASN A 190 -13.27 29.66 4.06
C ASN A 190 -13.47 29.66 2.53
N ASN A 191 -13.87 28.55 1.92
CA ASN A 191 -14.10 28.39 0.48
C ASN A 191 -12.87 28.70 -0.41
N LYS A 192 -11.65 28.67 0.13
CA LYS A 192 -10.40 28.86 -0.62
C LYS A 192 -10.02 27.65 -1.44
N ILE A 193 -10.42 26.45 -1.01
CA ILE A 193 -10.21 25.19 -1.71
C ILE A 193 -11.51 24.39 -1.76
N ASN A 194 -11.68 23.61 -2.82
CA ASN A 194 -12.90 22.83 -3.03
C ASN A 194 -12.90 21.49 -2.30
N TRP A 195 -11.73 20.97 -1.98
CA TRP A 195 -11.58 19.66 -1.37
C TRP A 195 -10.33 19.60 -0.48
N PHE A 196 -10.38 18.79 0.57
CA PHE A 196 -9.22 18.40 1.38
C PHE A 196 -9.33 16.95 1.84
N LYS A 197 -8.20 16.33 2.15
CA LYS A 197 -8.18 14.97 2.66
C LYS A 197 -8.59 14.96 4.14
N ASN A 198 -9.83 14.54 4.40
CA ASN A 198 -10.30 14.32 5.76
C ASN A 198 -9.86 12.95 6.27
N ASN A 199 -8.96 12.92 7.24
CA ASN A 199 -8.46 11.68 7.86
C ASN A 199 -9.18 11.35 9.18
N THR A 200 -10.33 11.98 9.45
CA THR A 200 -11.12 11.73 10.67
C THR A 200 -12.37 10.89 10.34
N ASN A 201 -12.95 10.27 11.36
CA ASN A 201 -14.22 9.55 11.26
C ASN A 201 -15.42 10.49 11.33
N PHE A 202 -15.22 11.80 11.21
CA PHE A 202 -16.24 12.82 11.32
C PHE A 202 -16.27 13.69 10.09
N ASP A 203 -17.48 14.18 9.78
CA ASP A 203 -17.65 15.15 8.71
C ASP A 203 -17.59 16.57 9.26
N TYR A 204 -16.84 17.40 8.58
CA TYR A 204 -16.85 18.83 8.78
C TYR A 204 -17.90 19.49 7.89
N LEU A 205 -18.38 20.66 8.31
CA LEU A 205 -19.38 21.42 7.59
C LEU A 205 -18.85 22.79 7.19
N ARG A 206 -19.29 23.30 6.02
CA ARG A 206 -19.09 24.68 5.60
C ARG A 206 -20.35 25.25 4.97
N VAL A 207 -20.44 26.57 4.94
CA VAL A 207 -21.40 27.30 4.09
C VAL A 207 -20.72 27.54 2.75
N ASN A 208 -21.37 27.15 1.66
CA ASN A 208 -20.89 27.40 0.30
C ASN A 208 -22.06 27.87 -0.57
N GLY A 209 -22.13 29.21 -0.78
CA GLY A 209 -23.28 29.85 -1.41
C GLY A 209 -24.56 29.59 -0.61
N GLU A 210 -25.60 29.10 -1.26
CA GLU A 210 -26.91 28.80 -0.67
C GLU A 210 -26.98 27.38 -0.04
N ASN A 211 -25.83 26.68 0.10
CA ASN A 211 -25.78 25.32 0.58
C ASN A 211 -24.90 25.19 1.82
N ILE A 212 -25.25 24.19 2.67
CA ILE A 212 -24.33 23.58 3.61
C ILE A 212 -23.69 22.38 2.91
N GLU A 213 -22.36 22.34 2.93
CA GLU A 213 -21.56 21.29 2.31
C GLU A 213 -20.79 20.50 3.36
N THR A 214 -20.80 19.17 3.25
CA THR A 214 -20.00 18.28 4.10
C THR A 214 -18.60 18.07 3.52
N SER A 215 -17.63 17.68 4.34
CA SER A 215 -16.28 17.30 3.89
C SER A 215 -16.25 16.11 2.92
N GLN A 216 -17.37 15.42 2.72
CA GLN A 216 -17.58 14.37 1.72
C GLN A 216 -18.36 14.87 0.47
N ASN A 217 -18.38 16.18 0.24
CA ASN A 217 -19.04 16.84 -0.91
C ASN A 217 -20.57 16.66 -0.98
N VAL A 218 -21.25 16.33 0.11
CA VAL A 218 -22.72 16.34 0.14
C VAL A 218 -23.18 17.75 0.40
N LYS A 219 -24.11 18.23 -0.43
CA LYS A 219 -24.71 19.59 -0.34
C LYS A 219 -26.18 19.47 0.00
N ILE A 220 -26.64 20.32 0.93
CA ILE A 220 -28.04 20.53 1.26
C ILE A 220 -28.35 22.03 1.27
N PRO A 221 -29.52 22.47 0.80
CA PRO A 221 -29.91 23.87 0.86
C PRO A 221 -29.92 24.41 2.30
N ILE A 222 -29.53 25.67 2.49
CA ILE A 222 -29.56 26.35 3.81
C ILE A 222 -30.95 26.29 4.44
N ILE A 223 -32.02 26.45 3.64
CA ILE A 223 -33.41 26.35 4.11
C ILE A 223 -33.65 24.99 4.80
N GLU A 224 -33.18 23.92 4.17
CA GLU A 224 -33.30 22.57 4.73
C GLU A 224 -32.45 22.40 6.00
N ALA A 225 -31.25 22.96 6.01
CA ALA A 225 -30.38 22.95 7.19
C ALA A 225 -31.03 23.68 8.37
N LYS A 226 -31.69 24.85 8.16
CA LYS A 226 -32.47 25.57 9.19
C LYS A 226 -33.62 24.73 9.72
N ARG A 227 -34.34 24.01 8.85
CA ARG A 227 -35.41 23.08 9.27
C ARG A 227 -34.86 21.98 10.19
N VAL A 228 -33.74 21.37 9.81
CA VAL A 228 -33.09 20.30 10.60
C VAL A 228 -32.58 20.82 11.94
N LEU A 229 -31.98 22.01 12.00
CA LEU A 229 -31.54 22.65 13.24
C LEU A 229 -32.71 22.87 14.21
N LYS A 230 -33.85 23.31 13.72
CA LYS A 230 -35.06 23.47 14.53
C LYS A 230 -35.57 22.13 15.08
N LEU A 231 -35.54 21.08 14.29
CA LEU A 231 -35.90 19.72 14.77
C LEU A 231 -34.93 19.20 15.81
N ILE A 232 -33.63 19.53 15.71
CA ILE A 232 -32.63 19.18 16.72
C ILE A 232 -32.93 19.88 18.04
N GLU A 233 -33.28 21.17 18.02
CA GLU A 233 -33.65 21.95 19.21
C GLU A 233 -34.89 21.38 19.89
N LEU A 234 -35.88 20.97 19.11
CA LEU A 234 -37.09 20.34 19.58
C LEU A 234 -36.92 18.85 20.01
N LYS A 235 -35.72 18.32 19.93
CA LYS A 235 -35.39 16.91 20.16
C LYS A 235 -36.18 15.91 19.30
N ASN A 236 -36.66 16.35 18.13
CA ASN A 236 -37.51 15.57 17.22
C ASN A 236 -36.87 15.32 15.87
N VAL A 237 -35.55 15.08 15.86
CA VAL A 237 -34.78 14.90 14.61
C VAL A 237 -34.65 13.44 14.16
N LEU A 238 -34.86 12.49 15.09
CA LEU A 238 -34.69 11.06 14.83
C LEU A 238 -35.66 10.58 13.76
N GLY A 239 -35.15 9.79 12.79
CA GLY A 239 -35.96 9.19 11.75
C GLY A 239 -36.37 10.16 10.64
N THR A 240 -36.14 11.48 10.80
CA THR A 240 -36.46 12.47 9.77
C THR A 240 -35.57 12.31 8.55
N LYS A 241 -36.09 12.68 7.37
CA LYS A 241 -35.29 12.75 6.14
C LYS A 241 -34.77 14.17 5.95
N ILE A 242 -33.51 14.31 5.64
CA ILE A 242 -32.86 15.55 5.25
C ILE A 242 -32.83 15.59 3.73
N ASP A 243 -33.38 16.66 3.16
CA ASP A 243 -33.46 16.88 1.72
C ASP A 243 -34.09 15.66 0.97
N ASN A 244 -35.06 15.02 1.57
CA ASN A 244 -35.72 13.78 1.11
C ASN A 244 -34.78 12.61 0.76
N ARG A 245 -33.48 12.76 0.96
CA ARG A 245 -32.45 11.79 0.56
C ARG A 245 -31.84 11.06 1.75
N PHE A 246 -31.56 11.74 2.84
CA PHE A 246 -30.72 11.21 3.94
C PHE A 246 -31.54 11.07 5.22
N ARG A 247 -31.65 9.86 5.75
CA ARG A 247 -32.36 9.60 7.01
C ARG A 247 -31.44 9.81 8.21
N VAL A 248 -31.93 10.51 9.21
CA VAL A 248 -31.26 10.64 10.52
C VAL A 248 -31.40 9.32 11.29
N VAL A 249 -30.28 8.69 11.59
CA VAL A 249 -30.21 7.37 12.25
C VAL A 249 -30.08 7.52 13.75
N SER A 250 -29.27 8.47 14.23
CA SER A 250 -29.09 8.75 15.65
C SER A 250 -28.63 10.17 15.90
N PHE A 251 -28.93 10.66 17.10
CA PHE A 251 -28.45 11.96 17.60
C PHE A 251 -28.12 11.85 19.07
N ASN A 252 -26.83 11.84 19.40
CA ASN A 252 -26.30 11.89 20.75
C ASN A 252 -25.05 12.77 20.79
N LYS A 253 -23.84 12.20 20.81
CA LYS A 253 -22.57 12.94 20.64
C LYS A 253 -22.36 13.42 19.19
N PHE A 254 -23.02 12.76 18.24
CA PHE A 254 -22.97 13.05 16.81
C PHE A 254 -24.37 12.96 16.22
N LEU A 255 -24.60 13.75 15.19
CA LEU A 255 -25.72 13.54 14.27
C LEU A 255 -25.26 12.53 13.21
N LYS A 256 -25.84 11.34 13.24
CA LYS A 256 -25.58 10.29 12.25
C LYS A 256 -26.66 10.31 11.18
N VAL A 257 -26.24 10.59 9.94
CA VAL A 257 -27.13 10.70 8.77
C VAL A 257 -26.54 9.80 7.67
N GLY A 258 -27.15 8.65 7.44
CA GLY A 258 -26.56 7.65 6.54
C GLY A 258 -25.15 7.26 6.99
N CYS A 259 -24.16 7.46 6.13
CA CYS A 259 -22.74 7.24 6.41
C CYS A 259 -22.03 8.45 7.06
N HIS A 260 -22.72 9.61 7.21
CA HIS A 260 -22.15 10.82 7.76
C HIS A 260 -22.23 10.86 9.27
N ASN A 261 -21.13 11.26 9.93
CA ASN A 261 -21.05 11.50 11.36
C ASN A 261 -20.68 12.98 11.59
N ILE A 262 -21.64 13.80 11.98
CA ILE A 262 -21.46 15.24 12.18
C ILE A 262 -21.42 15.54 13.67
N SER A 263 -20.36 16.14 14.17
CA SER A 263 -20.24 16.48 15.59
C SER A 263 -21.15 17.64 15.98
N ILE A 264 -21.56 17.68 17.26
CA ILE A 264 -22.32 18.80 17.80
C ILE A 264 -21.58 20.14 17.63
N LYS A 265 -20.23 20.11 17.67
CA LYS A 265 -19.41 21.31 17.42
C LYS A 265 -19.61 21.86 16.01
N GLU A 266 -19.68 21.00 15.01
CA GLU A 266 -19.92 21.40 13.62
C GLU A 266 -21.36 21.90 13.42
N ILE A 267 -22.34 21.27 14.07
CA ILE A 267 -23.74 21.73 14.05
C ILE A 267 -23.83 23.13 14.65
N ASN A 268 -23.22 23.36 15.82
CA ASN A 268 -23.21 24.67 16.48
C ASN A 268 -22.43 25.71 15.69
N TYR A 269 -21.38 25.30 14.96
CA TYR A 269 -20.65 26.18 14.06
C TYR A 269 -21.55 26.66 12.92
N ILE A 270 -22.25 25.76 12.24
CA ILE A 270 -23.19 26.14 11.17
C ILE A 270 -24.36 26.97 11.68
N LYS A 271 -24.91 26.61 12.85
CA LYS A 271 -26.02 27.43 13.47
C LYS A 271 -25.66 28.88 13.66
N LYS A 272 -24.38 29.21 13.88
CA LYS A 272 -23.91 30.61 14.02
C LYS A 272 -23.77 31.34 12.69
N LEU A 273 -23.72 30.61 11.57
CA LEU A 273 -23.45 31.17 10.25
C LEU A 273 -24.70 31.37 9.40
N ILE A 274 -25.82 30.71 9.75
CA ILE A 274 -27.08 30.73 9.01
C ILE A 274 -28.23 31.10 9.93
#